data_be483e6be248bc0e7c1252caf9a5d8a8
#
_entry.id   be483e6be248bc0e7c1252caf9a5d8a8
#
_cell.length_a   1.000
_cell.length_b   1.000
_cell.length_c   1.000
_cell.angle_alpha   90.00
_cell.angle_beta   90.00
_cell.angle_gamma   90.00
#
_symmetry.space_group_name_H-M   'P 1'
#
loop_
_entity.id
_entity.type
_entity.pdbx_description
1 polymer ?
#
loop_
_entity_poly.entity_id
_entity_poly.type
_entity_poly.pdbx_seq_one_letter_code
_entity_poly.pdbx_strand_id
1 'polypeptide(L)'
;HSARAWMGENAIHKAADILNRLNAYEPATVNVDGLDYREGLNATLISGGKGTNVIPDECRVHVNYRFAPDKSLAEAKALMMGADAGAELGNGEHVATGGVFEGYGIEMKDESPSARPGLNAPLAQDLVRLVKERTGRDPLAKLGWTDVARFSQLGIPAVNLGAGDPLLAHKHDEQVPESDLT
;
A
#
# COMPACT_ATOMS: atom_id res chain seq x y z
N HIS A 1 15.49 22.70 24.94
CA HIS A 1 16.63 23.37 24.30
C HIS A 1 17.73 22.34 24.01
N SER A 2 18.27 22.29 22.79
CA SER A 2 19.25 21.28 22.35
C SER A 2 20.55 21.26 23.18
N ALA A 3 20.92 22.39 23.81
CA ALA A 3 22.06 22.46 24.71
C ALA A 3 21.91 21.63 26.01
N ARG A 4 20.71 21.14 26.31
CA ARG A 4 20.36 20.32 27.46
C ARG A 4 19.63 19.05 27.05
N ALA A 5 20.15 18.35 26.06
CA ALA A 5 19.53 17.18 25.42
C ALA A 5 19.12 16.08 26.40
N TRP A 6 19.86 15.93 27.53
CA TRP A 6 19.56 14.95 28.58
C TRP A 6 18.28 15.22 29.37
N MET A 7 17.64 16.40 29.18
CA MET A 7 16.39 16.78 29.86
C MET A 7 15.13 16.49 29.05
N GLY A 8 15.28 15.94 27.85
CA GLY A 8 14.17 15.66 26.96
C GLY A 8 14.39 14.41 26.10
N GLU A 9 13.35 14.04 25.40
CA GLU A 9 13.36 12.93 24.45
C GLU A 9 13.20 13.47 23.03
N ASN A 10 14.03 13.00 22.10
CA ASN A 10 14.02 13.45 20.71
C ASN A 10 13.13 12.55 19.86
N ALA A 11 12.01 13.07 19.41
CA ALA A 11 11.05 12.30 18.58
C ALA A 11 11.64 11.87 17.23
N ILE A 12 12.55 12.66 16.63
CA ILE A 12 13.24 12.26 15.40
C ILE A 12 14.15 11.05 15.67
N HIS A 13 14.89 11.04 16.77
CA HIS A 13 15.73 9.89 17.13
C HIS A 13 14.88 8.63 17.42
N LYS A 14 13.70 8.80 18.04
CA LYS A 14 12.76 7.69 18.28
C LYS A 14 12.17 7.12 16.99
N ALA A 15 12.06 7.92 15.94
CA ALA A 15 11.59 7.43 14.64
C ALA A 15 12.55 6.40 14.01
N ALA A 16 13.81 6.31 14.48
CA ALA A 16 14.75 5.30 14.00
C ALA A 16 14.20 3.86 14.18
N ASP A 17 13.49 3.58 15.27
CA ASP A 17 12.91 2.24 15.50
C ASP A 17 11.89 1.87 14.41
N ILE A 18 10.90 2.72 14.14
CA ILE A 18 9.93 2.44 13.09
C ILE A 18 10.57 2.37 11.69
N LEU A 19 11.55 3.22 11.40
CA LEU A 19 12.27 3.17 10.12
C LEU A 19 13.06 1.86 9.98
N ASN A 20 13.66 1.36 11.06
CA ASN A 20 14.34 0.06 11.07
C ASN A 20 13.35 -1.09 10.86
N ARG A 21 12.16 -1.06 11.50
CA ARG A 21 11.11 -2.07 11.27
C ARG A 21 10.65 -2.08 9.82
N LEU A 22 10.43 -0.90 9.23
CA LEU A 22 10.04 -0.78 7.82
C LEU A 22 11.14 -1.28 6.88
N ASN A 23 12.41 -0.96 7.18
CA ASN A 23 13.55 -1.42 6.37
C ASN A 23 13.78 -2.94 6.46
N ALA A 24 13.45 -3.54 7.59
CA ALA A 24 13.55 -4.99 7.81
C ALA A 24 12.31 -5.77 7.36
N TYR A 25 11.22 -5.08 7.00
CA TYR A 25 9.99 -5.74 6.56
C TYR A 25 10.18 -6.40 5.19
N GLU A 26 9.85 -7.68 5.12
CA GLU A 26 9.87 -8.44 3.87
C GLU A 26 8.44 -8.61 3.35
N PRO A 27 8.05 -7.85 2.31
CA PRO A 27 6.72 -7.97 1.72
C PRO A 27 6.50 -9.35 1.10
N ALA A 28 5.33 -9.93 1.34
CA ALA A 28 4.96 -11.21 0.74
C ALA A 28 4.71 -11.08 -0.76
N THR A 29 4.91 -12.21 -1.46
CA THR A 29 4.35 -12.44 -2.79
C THR A 29 3.29 -13.52 -2.67
N VAL A 30 2.07 -13.20 -3.05
CA VAL A 30 0.90 -14.05 -2.85
C VAL A 30 0.27 -14.38 -4.19
N ASN A 31 0.07 -15.68 -4.47
CA ASN A 31 -0.68 -16.10 -5.66
C ASN A 31 -2.18 -16.04 -5.39
N VAL A 32 -2.90 -15.25 -6.18
CA VAL A 32 -4.35 -15.13 -6.13
C VAL A 32 -4.94 -15.39 -7.51
N ASP A 33 -5.75 -16.43 -7.61
CA ASP A 33 -6.40 -16.86 -8.85
C ASP A 33 -5.42 -17.02 -10.05
N GLY A 34 -4.21 -17.51 -9.78
CA GLY A 34 -3.17 -17.76 -10.78
C GLY A 34 -2.26 -16.57 -11.09
N LEU A 35 -2.46 -15.42 -10.44
CA LEU A 35 -1.61 -14.23 -10.59
C LEU A 35 -0.82 -13.96 -9.31
N ASP A 36 0.46 -13.59 -9.47
CA ASP A 36 1.35 -13.26 -8.36
C ASP A 36 1.26 -11.78 -8.01
N TYR A 37 0.82 -11.50 -6.78
CA TYR A 37 0.74 -10.16 -6.21
C TYR A 37 1.87 -9.95 -5.22
N ARG A 38 2.78 -9.04 -5.53
CA ARG A 38 3.84 -8.63 -4.61
C ARG A 38 3.34 -7.45 -3.79
N GLU A 39 3.35 -7.62 -2.48
CA GLU A 39 3.00 -6.56 -1.52
C GLU A 39 4.12 -5.52 -1.40
N GLY A 40 3.81 -4.38 -0.80
CA GLY A 40 4.79 -3.34 -0.54
C GLY A 40 4.44 -2.53 0.70
N LEU A 41 5.45 -2.24 1.52
CA LEU A 41 5.32 -1.39 2.70
C LEU A 41 6.46 -0.37 2.66
N ASN A 42 6.12 0.93 2.53
CA ASN A 42 7.12 1.98 2.36
C ASN A 42 6.78 3.24 3.14
N ALA A 43 7.80 3.82 3.80
CA ALA A 43 7.74 5.21 4.23
C ALA A 43 7.86 6.11 3.00
N THR A 44 6.91 7.02 2.82
CA THR A 44 6.85 7.93 1.66
C THR A 44 7.10 9.38 2.02
N LEU A 45 6.84 9.78 3.27
CA LEU A 45 7.15 11.10 3.81
C LEU A 45 7.60 10.97 5.27
N ILE A 46 8.45 11.87 5.69
CA ILE A 46 8.84 12.04 7.09
C ILE A 46 8.95 13.53 7.42
N SER A 47 8.45 13.92 8.57
CA SER A 47 8.55 15.29 9.05
C SER A 47 8.69 15.34 10.57
N GLY A 48 9.44 16.33 11.06
CA GLY A 48 9.64 16.55 12.50
C GLY A 48 10.50 17.78 12.77
N GLY A 49 10.35 18.32 13.99
CA GLY A 49 11.09 19.48 14.43
C GLY A 49 10.48 20.82 14.00
N LYS A 50 10.74 21.85 14.82
CA LYS A 50 10.21 23.22 14.65
C LYS A 50 11.30 24.29 14.64
N GLY A 51 12.52 23.93 15.04
CA GLY A 51 13.64 24.88 15.11
C GLY A 51 14.97 24.17 15.33
N THR A 52 16.06 24.81 14.91
CA THR A 52 17.40 24.21 14.88
C THR A 52 18.01 23.97 16.26
N ASN A 53 17.48 24.63 17.29
CA ASN A 53 17.96 24.54 18.68
C ASN A 53 16.92 23.98 19.66
N VAL A 54 15.86 23.38 19.15
CA VAL A 54 14.77 22.77 19.93
C VAL A 54 14.76 21.26 19.69
N ILE A 55 14.73 20.46 20.76
CA ILE A 55 14.55 19.00 20.64
C ILE A 55 13.13 18.75 20.16
N PRO A 56 12.94 17.99 19.06
CA PRO A 56 11.62 17.70 18.52
C PRO A 56 10.75 16.90 19.49
N ASP A 57 9.54 17.36 19.69
CA ASP A 57 8.49 16.72 20.49
C ASP A 57 7.63 15.77 19.65
N GLU A 58 7.64 15.93 18.31
CA GLU A 58 6.90 15.11 17.37
C GLU A 58 7.75 14.76 16.15
N CYS A 59 7.53 13.55 15.63
CA CYS A 59 7.99 13.12 14.31
C CYS A 59 6.90 12.27 13.68
N ARG A 60 6.49 12.62 12.45
CA ARG A 60 5.47 11.91 11.68
C ARG A 60 6.12 11.19 10.50
N VAL A 61 5.79 9.91 10.36
CA VAL A 61 6.21 9.09 9.22
C VAL A 61 4.96 8.66 8.48
N HIS A 62 4.84 9.07 7.21
CA HIS A 62 3.75 8.61 6.36
C HIS A 62 4.15 7.28 5.73
N VAL A 63 3.35 6.25 5.95
CA VAL A 63 3.60 4.90 5.45
C VAL A 63 2.49 4.48 4.50
N ASN A 64 2.86 3.92 3.36
CA ASN A 64 1.95 3.33 2.41
C ASN A 64 2.10 1.80 2.43
N TYR A 65 1.01 1.07 2.69
CA TYR A 65 0.94 -0.37 2.61
C TYR A 65 0.09 -0.80 1.41
N ARG A 66 0.68 -1.59 0.53
CA ARG A 66 0.02 -2.21 -0.62
C ARG A 66 -0.08 -3.70 -0.36
N PHE A 67 -1.27 -4.20 -0.08
CA PHE A 67 -1.53 -5.59 0.26
C PHE A 67 -2.20 -6.33 -0.89
N ALA A 68 -1.98 -7.65 -0.95
CA ALA A 68 -2.55 -8.52 -1.96
C ALA A 68 -4.04 -8.78 -1.74
N PRO A 69 -4.82 -9.12 -2.79
CA PRO A 69 -6.27 -9.32 -2.70
C PRO A 69 -6.69 -10.66 -2.08
N ASP A 70 -5.79 -11.34 -1.38
CA ASP A 70 -6.06 -12.54 -0.56
C ASP A 70 -6.65 -12.18 0.81
N LYS A 71 -6.54 -10.92 1.21
CA LYS A 71 -7.00 -10.42 2.51
C LYS A 71 -7.91 -9.20 2.38
N SER A 72 -8.80 -9.06 3.34
CA SER A 72 -9.64 -7.88 3.49
C SER A 72 -8.84 -6.68 4.02
N LEU A 73 -9.44 -5.49 3.92
CA LEU A 73 -8.88 -4.28 4.52
C LEU A 73 -8.69 -4.42 6.04
N ALA A 74 -9.65 -5.06 6.73
CA ALA A 74 -9.56 -5.30 8.17
C ALA A 74 -8.39 -6.21 8.54
N GLU A 75 -8.17 -7.30 7.79
CA GLU A 75 -7.03 -8.19 7.99
C GLU A 75 -5.70 -7.49 7.70
N ALA A 76 -5.64 -6.69 6.64
CA ALA A 76 -4.45 -5.89 6.31
C ALA A 76 -4.12 -4.88 7.43
N LYS A 77 -5.13 -4.20 7.98
CA LYS A 77 -4.98 -3.31 9.14
C LYS A 77 -4.48 -4.05 10.38
N ALA A 78 -5.06 -5.21 10.68
CA ALA A 78 -4.66 -6.03 11.82
C ALA A 78 -3.18 -6.47 11.74
N LEU A 79 -2.69 -6.80 10.55
CA LEU A 79 -1.27 -7.12 10.33
C LEU A 79 -0.33 -5.95 10.65
N MET A 80 -0.77 -4.73 10.36
CA MET A 80 0.05 -3.53 10.56
C MET A 80 -0.04 -2.97 11.97
N MET A 81 -1.21 -3.03 12.60
CA MET A 81 -1.52 -2.28 13.82
C MET A 81 -2.02 -3.15 14.98
N GLY A 82 -2.25 -4.45 14.78
CA GLY A 82 -2.96 -5.32 15.69
C GLY A 82 -4.48 -5.37 15.43
N ALA A 83 -5.13 -6.38 15.99
CA ALA A 83 -6.56 -6.64 15.73
C ALA A 83 -7.50 -5.65 16.42
N ASP A 84 -7.08 -5.10 17.56
CA ASP A 84 -7.87 -4.16 18.34
C ASP A 84 -7.37 -2.73 18.16
N ALA A 85 -8.29 -1.79 18.04
CA ALA A 85 -7.95 -0.37 18.15
C ALA A 85 -7.46 -0.11 19.58
N GLY A 86 -6.21 0.33 19.70
CA GLY A 86 -5.66 0.75 21.00
C GLY A 86 -6.34 2.02 21.54
N ALA A 87 -5.80 2.55 22.64
CA ALA A 87 -6.30 3.78 23.23
C ALA A 87 -6.29 4.95 22.21
N GLU A 88 -7.40 5.68 22.15
CA GLU A 88 -7.48 6.92 21.39
C GLU A 88 -6.66 8.01 22.09
N LEU A 89 -5.83 8.72 21.31
CA LEU A 89 -4.96 9.77 21.82
C LEU A 89 -5.61 11.17 21.84
N GLY A 90 -6.94 11.24 21.63
CA GLY A 90 -7.71 12.48 21.71
C GLY A 90 -7.65 13.40 20.49
N ASN A 91 -6.94 12.99 19.44
CA ASN A 91 -6.78 13.71 18.16
C ASN A 91 -7.19 12.87 16.95
N GLY A 92 -7.91 11.76 17.16
CA GLY A 92 -8.28 10.78 16.14
C GLY A 92 -7.19 9.76 15.85
N GLU A 93 -6.07 9.79 16.58
CA GLU A 93 -5.02 8.78 16.52
C GLU A 93 -5.30 7.66 17.51
N HIS A 94 -4.95 6.43 17.14
CA HIS A 94 -5.01 5.25 17.99
C HIS A 94 -3.63 4.64 18.14
N VAL A 95 -3.30 4.15 19.33
CA VAL A 95 -2.04 3.42 19.54
C VAL A 95 -2.17 2.02 18.96
N ALA A 96 -1.26 1.66 18.07
CA ALA A 96 -1.20 0.30 17.52
C ALA A 96 -0.87 -0.71 18.62
N THR A 97 -1.66 -1.78 18.72
CA THR A 97 -1.56 -2.83 19.74
C THR A 97 -0.75 -4.04 19.29
N GLY A 98 -0.29 -4.04 18.05
CA GLY A 98 0.50 -5.13 17.47
C GLY A 98 0.99 -4.77 16.07
N GLY A 99 1.57 -5.78 15.40
CA GLY A 99 2.06 -5.65 14.04
C GLY A 99 3.30 -4.76 13.91
N VAL A 100 3.54 -4.27 12.70
CA VAL A 100 4.73 -3.46 12.40
C VAL A 100 4.74 -2.15 13.19
N PHE A 101 3.56 -1.58 13.46
CA PHE A 101 3.40 -0.27 14.10
C PHE A 101 3.15 -0.34 15.60
N GLU A 102 3.31 -1.51 16.23
CA GLU A 102 3.06 -1.67 17.67
C GLU A 102 3.73 -0.57 18.50
N GLY A 103 2.93 0.07 19.36
CA GLY A 103 3.37 1.13 20.27
C GLY A 103 3.36 2.54 19.69
N TYR A 104 3.06 2.70 18.38
CA TYR A 104 2.97 4.00 17.73
C TYR A 104 1.54 4.51 17.64
N GLY A 105 1.37 5.83 17.72
CA GLY A 105 0.11 6.50 17.37
C GLY A 105 -0.11 6.45 15.86
N ILE A 106 -1.29 5.99 15.43
CA ILE A 106 -1.65 5.83 14.04
C ILE A 106 -2.82 6.76 13.70
N GLU A 107 -2.62 7.55 12.66
CA GLU A 107 -3.68 8.31 12.00
C GLU A 107 -3.91 7.72 10.60
N MET A 108 -5.11 7.21 10.34
CA MET A 108 -5.48 6.72 9.01
C MET A 108 -5.78 7.89 8.07
N LYS A 109 -5.08 7.96 6.95
CA LYS A 109 -5.25 9.02 5.94
C LYS A 109 -6.11 8.59 4.77
N ASP A 110 -5.91 7.36 4.30
CA ASP A 110 -6.63 6.79 3.17
C ASP A 110 -6.74 5.28 3.33
N GLU A 111 -7.89 4.75 3.00
CA GLU A 111 -8.19 3.32 3.07
C GLU A 111 -8.91 2.89 1.80
N SER A 112 -8.35 1.91 1.12
CA SER A 112 -8.97 1.35 -0.07
C SER A 112 -8.88 -0.17 -0.05
N PRO A 113 -9.97 -0.89 -0.36
CA PRO A 113 -9.94 -2.35 -0.45
C PRO A 113 -9.10 -2.79 -1.64
N SER A 114 -8.58 -4.00 -1.56
CA SER A 114 -8.02 -4.71 -2.70
C SER A 114 -9.12 -5.28 -3.59
N ALA A 115 -8.79 -5.60 -4.84
CA ALA A 115 -9.67 -6.26 -5.78
C ALA A 115 -9.09 -7.60 -6.21
N ARG A 116 -9.87 -8.69 -6.08
CA ARG A 116 -9.50 -9.96 -6.71
C ARG A 116 -9.50 -9.79 -8.24
N PRO A 117 -8.66 -10.55 -8.96
CA PRO A 117 -8.53 -10.40 -10.42
C PRO A 117 -9.80 -10.68 -11.21
N GLY A 118 -10.77 -11.42 -10.65
CA GLY A 118 -12.04 -11.71 -11.29
C GLY A 118 -11.93 -12.63 -12.52
N LEU A 119 -10.80 -13.30 -12.72
CA LEU A 119 -10.54 -14.14 -13.91
C LEU A 119 -11.45 -15.38 -14.01
N ASN A 120 -12.14 -15.76 -12.93
CA ASN A 120 -13.05 -16.89 -12.91
C ASN A 120 -14.43 -16.54 -13.52
N ALA A 121 -14.72 -15.26 -13.77
CA ALA A 121 -15.97 -14.86 -14.42
C ALA A 121 -15.94 -15.21 -15.92
N PRO A 122 -17.03 -15.78 -16.49
CA PRO A 122 -17.06 -16.24 -17.89
C PRO A 122 -16.65 -15.15 -18.88
N LEU A 123 -17.18 -13.93 -18.74
CA LEU A 123 -16.83 -12.80 -19.63
C LEU A 123 -15.35 -12.39 -19.51
N ALA A 124 -14.75 -12.48 -18.30
CA ALA A 124 -13.34 -12.22 -18.12
C ALA A 124 -12.47 -13.29 -18.81
N GLN A 125 -12.88 -14.55 -18.72
CA GLN A 125 -12.19 -15.65 -19.42
C GLN A 125 -12.25 -15.48 -20.94
N ASP A 126 -13.40 -15.10 -21.50
CA ASP A 126 -13.54 -14.82 -22.93
C ASP A 126 -12.65 -13.66 -23.37
N LEU A 127 -12.62 -12.57 -22.58
CA LEU A 127 -11.74 -11.42 -22.86
C LEU A 127 -10.27 -11.83 -22.82
N VAL A 128 -9.83 -12.56 -21.79
CA VAL A 128 -8.45 -13.04 -21.67
C VAL A 128 -8.07 -13.90 -22.88
N ARG A 129 -8.96 -14.83 -23.29
CA ARG A 129 -8.73 -15.67 -24.46
C ARG A 129 -8.57 -14.84 -25.73
N LEU A 130 -9.48 -13.88 -25.98
CA LEU A 130 -9.42 -13.01 -27.16
C LEU A 130 -8.14 -12.15 -27.20
N VAL A 131 -7.75 -11.58 -26.06
CA VAL A 131 -6.51 -10.78 -25.96
C VAL A 131 -5.29 -11.66 -26.22
N LYS A 132 -5.25 -12.86 -25.63
CA LYS A 132 -4.15 -13.80 -25.83
C LYS A 132 -4.03 -14.26 -27.28
N GLU A 133 -5.15 -14.59 -27.94
CA GLU A 133 -5.19 -14.97 -29.34
C GLU A 133 -4.65 -13.86 -30.28
N ARG A 134 -4.97 -12.61 -29.96
CA ARG A 134 -4.56 -11.45 -30.78
C ARG A 134 -3.14 -10.95 -30.50
N THR A 135 -2.71 -10.99 -29.25
CA THR A 135 -1.48 -10.33 -28.81
C THR A 135 -0.40 -11.30 -28.31
N GLY A 136 -0.77 -12.54 -28.03
CA GLY A 136 0.10 -13.54 -27.37
C GLY A 136 0.34 -13.24 -25.86
N ARG A 137 -0.27 -12.19 -25.32
CA ARG A 137 -0.04 -11.75 -23.93
C ARG A 137 -1.00 -12.45 -22.96
N ASP A 138 -0.46 -12.86 -21.82
CA ASP A 138 -1.23 -13.37 -20.68
C ASP A 138 -1.63 -12.23 -19.72
N PRO A 139 -2.70 -12.42 -18.92
CA PRO A 139 -3.09 -11.42 -17.92
C PRO A 139 -2.00 -11.28 -16.85
N LEU A 140 -1.83 -10.07 -16.35
CA LEU A 140 -0.89 -9.74 -15.27
C LEU A 140 -1.61 -9.22 -14.05
N ALA A 141 -1.01 -9.42 -12.87
CA ALA A 141 -1.48 -8.81 -11.64
C ALA A 141 -1.37 -7.28 -11.71
N LYS A 142 -2.49 -6.59 -11.47
CA LYS A 142 -2.49 -5.12 -11.33
C LYS A 142 -2.10 -4.75 -9.91
N LEU A 143 -0.88 -4.22 -9.74
CA LEU A 143 -0.32 -3.88 -8.43
C LEU A 143 -0.76 -2.50 -7.93
N GLY A 144 -1.15 -1.59 -8.85
CA GLY A 144 -1.70 -0.29 -8.51
C GLY A 144 -3.22 -0.35 -8.28
N TRP A 145 -3.74 0.51 -7.41
CA TRP A 145 -5.18 0.62 -7.18
C TRP A 145 -5.89 1.21 -8.41
N THR A 146 -7.09 0.70 -8.71
CA THR A 146 -7.98 1.20 -9.76
C THR A 146 -9.43 1.06 -9.31
N ASP A 147 -10.36 1.72 -10.01
CA ASP A 147 -11.80 1.64 -9.74
C ASP A 147 -12.38 0.22 -9.84
N VAL A 148 -11.67 -0.74 -10.44
CA VAL A 148 -12.02 -2.17 -10.40
C VAL A 148 -12.27 -2.66 -8.97
N ALA A 149 -11.55 -2.12 -7.97
CA ALA A 149 -11.77 -2.45 -6.57
C ALA A 149 -13.19 -2.12 -6.10
N ARG A 150 -13.79 -1.03 -6.59
CA ARG A 150 -15.17 -0.64 -6.25
C ARG A 150 -16.19 -1.59 -6.84
N PHE A 151 -16.00 -2.02 -8.09
CA PHE A 151 -16.86 -3.03 -8.71
C PHE A 151 -16.74 -4.37 -7.99
N SER A 152 -15.52 -4.76 -7.61
CA SER A 152 -15.26 -5.98 -6.83
C SER A 152 -16.01 -5.98 -5.49
N GLN A 153 -16.06 -4.84 -4.78
CA GLN A 153 -16.84 -4.70 -3.54
C GLN A 153 -18.34 -4.92 -3.75
N LEU A 154 -18.85 -4.59 -4.92
CA LEU A 154 -20.26 -4.79 -5.30
C LEU A 154 -20.53 -6.21 -5.85
N GLY A 155 -19.51 -7.09 -5.87
CA GLY A 155 -19.62 -8.42 -6.45
C GLY A 155 -19.69 -8.42 -7.99
N ILE A 156 -19.31 -7.32 -8.63
CA ILE A 156 -19.34 -7.17 -10.09
C ILE A 156 -17.92 -7.49 -10.61
N PRO A 157 -17.75 -8.55 -11.42
CA PRO A 157 -16.47 -8.85 -12.06
C PRO A 157 -16.03 -7.69 -12.95
N ALA A 158 -14.79 -7.23 -12.76
CA ALA A 158 -14.23 -6.16 -13.56
C ALA A 158 -12.72 -6.38 -13.75
N VAL A 159 -12.21 -5.98 -14.90
CA VAL A 159 -10.79 -6.09 -15.25
C VAL A 159 -10.29 -4.78 -15.83
N ASN A 160 -8.98 -4.54 -15.73
CA ASN A 160 -8.33 -3.46 -16.45
C ASN A 160 -7.85 -3.99 -17.80
N LEU A 161 -8.23 -3.29 -18.86
CA LEU A 161 -7.69 -3.52 -20.20
C LEU A 161 -7.19 -2.18 -20.75
N GLY A 162 -5.98 -2.17 -21.25
CA GLY A 162 -5.39 -0.97 -21.84
C GLY A 162 -4.24 -1.31 -22.77
N ALA A 163 -3.87 -0.35 -23.60
CA ALA A 163 -2.73 -0.41 -24.48
C ALA A 163 -1.43 -0.13 -23.70
N GLY A 164 -0.29 -0.58 -24.23
CA GLY A 164 1.04 -0.32 -23.67
C GLY A 164 1.44 -1.21 -22.50
N ASP A 165 2.60 -0.87 -21.95
CA ASP A 165 3.17 -1.54 -20.78
C ASP A 165 2.81 -0.76 -19.50
N PRO A 166 2.03 -1.33 -18.56
CA PRO A 166 1.66 -0.65 -17.33
C PRO A 166 2.86 -0.31 -16.41
N LEU A 167 4.02 -0.91 -16.63
CA LEU A 167 5.23 -0.60 -15.88
C LEU A 167 5.87 0.73 -16.30
N LEU A 168 5.46 1.30 -17.44
CA LEU A 168 5.89 2.61 -17.88
C LEU A 168 5.04 3.76 -17.32
N ALA A 169 3.90 3.46 -16.71
CA ALA A 169 3.03 4.48 -16.13
C ALA A 169 3.78 5.38 -15.14
N HIS A 170 3.57 6.70 -15.28
CA HIS A 170 4.21 7.75 -14.47
C HIS A 170 5.75 7.90 -14.67
N LYS A 171 6.31 7.30 -15.71
CA LYS A 171 7.71 7.50 -16.09
C LYS A 171 7.86 8.62 -17.13
N HIS A 172 9.06 9.21 -17.23
CA HIS A 172 9.34 10.25 -18.23
C HIS A 172 9.30 9.74 -19.66
N ASP A 173 9.52 8.44 -19.85
CA ASP A 173 9.52 7.72 -21.11
C ASP A 173 8.25 6.89 -21.32
N GLU A 174 7.17 7.24 -20.63
CA GLU A 174 5.87 6.59 -20.79
C GLU A 174 5.42 6.68 -22.26
N GLN A 175 5.14 5.53 -22.84
CA GLN A 175 4.78 5.40 -24.24
C GLN A 175 3.88 4.20 -24.48
N VAL A 176 3.18 4.21 -25.60
CA VAL A 176 2.37 3.09 -26.07
C VAL A 176 2.75 2.78 -27.51
N PRO A 177 2.99 1.52 -27.89
CA PRO A 177 3.19 1.14 -29.28
C PRO A 177 1.94 1.43 -30.10
N GLU A 178 2.10 2.01 -31.30
CA GLU A 178 0.99 2.28 -32.22
C GLU A 178 0.20 1.00 -32.54
N SER A 179 0.89 -0.14 -32.62
CA SER A 179 0.28 -1.45 -32.85
C SER A 179 -0.69 -1.88 -31.75
N ASP A 180 -0.62 -1.31 -30.55
CA ASP A 180 -1.53 -1.62 -29.45
C ASP A 180 -2.83 -0.79 -29.51
N LEU A 181 -2.92 0.19 -30.46
CA LEU A 181 -4.07 1.08 -30.65
C LEU A 181 -4.98 0.65 -31.80
N THR A 182 -4.59 -0.33 -32.58
CA THR A 182 -5.30 -0.89 -33.74
C THR A 182 -5.68 -2.34 -33.48
#